data_adc02e315d764f7a2c56427fa555f02d
#
_entry.id   adc02e315d764f7a2c56427fa555f02d
#
_cell.length_a   1.000
_cell.length_b   1.000
_cell.length_c   1.000
_cell.angle_alpha   90.00
_cell.angle_beta   90.00
_cell.angle_gamma   90.00
#
_symmetry.space_group_name_H-M   'P 1'
#
loop_
_entity.id
_entity.type
_entity.pdbx_description
1 polymer ?
#
loop_
_entity_poly.entity_id
_entity_poly.type
_entity_poly.pdbx_seq_one_letter_code
_entity_poly.pdbx_strand_id
1 'polypeptide(L)'
;MKVLFYGTKNYDEQFFEKLLPEFPDIKIKFIEANIHEETASLAKGYEAICAFVNADLGAPVIEELHQQGVKLILMRCAGYNNVDLETAHKFGMKVLRVPGYSPEAVAEHAMALALTANRHTHKAYIKCRENNFSLSGLMGLNFYQKTAGIIGTGKIGQAMAKICKGFGMRVIAYDLFPNKSLDYLEYVSLDELLATSDLISLHCPLTEETKHIINEETIAKMKDGVILVNTSRGGLIKTEDLISGIRDHKFFAVGLDVYEEETDFVFEDMSERILQSSITQRLLSFPNVVMTSHQGFFTKEALTNIAETTLENAKAFMDGNELKNEVLS
;
A
#
# COMPACT_ATOMS: atom_id res chain seq x y z
N MET A 1 11.79 -17.11 22.32
CA MET A 1 11.34 -17.50 20.96
C MET A 1 12.37 -17.09 19.91
N LYS A 2 12.64 -17.95 18.93
CA LYS A 2 13.50 -17.62 17.79
C LYS A 2 12.64 -17.28 16.59
N VAL A 3 12.92 -16.15 15.97
CA VAL A 3 12.21 -15.64 14.78
C VAL A 3 13.18 -15.54 13.60
N LEU A 4 12.84 -16.11 12.45
CA LEU A 4 13.55 -15.86 11.21
C LEU A 4 12.84 -14.76 10.43
N PHE A 5 13.55 -13.67 10.17
CA PHE A 5 13.03 -12.48 9.50
C PHE A 5 13.47 -12.51 8.04
N TYR A 6 12.53 -12.75 7.14
CA TYR A 6 12.77 -12.85 5.70
C TYR A 6 12.65 -11.50 4.99
N GLY A 7 13.39 -11.34 3.89
CA GLY A 7 13.32 -10.16 3.03
C GLY A 7 13.71 -8.89 3.75
N THR A 8 14.71 -8.98 4.64
CA THR A 8 15.16 -7.85 5.46
C THR A 8 15.77 -6.77 4.59
N LYS A 9 15.41 -5.53 4.87
CA LYS A 9 16.08 -4.33 4.35
C LYS A 9 16.77 -3.60 5.53
N ASN A 10 17.76 -2.77 5.23
CA ASN A 10 18.55 -2.07 6.28
C ASN A 10 17.68 -1.28 7.28
N TYR A 11 16.56 -0.71 6.82
CA TYR A 11 15.64 0.01 7.68
C TYR A 11 14.89 -0.93 8.64
N ASP A 12 14.57 -2.16 8.24
CA ASP A 12 13.93 -3.13 9.15
C ASP A 12 14.83 -3.42 10.34
N GLU A 13 16.10 -3.80 10.11
CA GLU A 13 17.06 -4.08 11.16
C GLU A 13 17.16 -2.91 12.13
N GLN A 14 17.31 -1.69 11.60
CA GLN A 14 17.50 -0.48 12.40
C GLN A 14 16.35 -0.22 13.39
N PHE A 15 15.09 -0.44 12.98
CA PHE A 15 13.94 -0.22 13.85
C PHE A 15 13.69 -1.38 14.81
N PHE A 16 13.86 -2.63 14.37
CA PHE A 16 13.69 -3.80 15.23
C PHE A 16 14.79 -3.91 16.28
N GLU A 17 16.06 -3.75 15.92
CA GLU A 17 17.19 -3.82 16.86
C GLU A 17 17.08 -2.78 17.98
N LYS A 18 16.54 -1.60 17.66
CA LYS A 18 16.31 -0.55 18.67
C LYS A 18 15.32 -0.97 19.75
N LEU A 19 14.30 -1.78 19.41
CA LEU A 19 13.25 -2.22 20.34
C LEU A 19 13.54 -3.58 20.98
N LEU A 20 14.40 -4.43 20.39
CA LEU A 20 14.73 -5.76 20.93
C LEU A 20 15.17 -5.78 22.38
N PRO A 21 15.88 -4.77 22.94
CA PRO A 21 16.22 -4.73 24.38
C PRO A 21 14.99 -4.77 25.30
N GLU A 22 13.81 -4.32 24.83
CA GLU A 22 12.54 -4.36 25.57
C GLU A 22 11.87 -5.76 25.50
N PHE A 23 12.35 -6.64 24.61
CA PHE A 23 11.83 -7.99 24.35
C PHE A 23 12.94 -9.05 24.46
N PRO A 24 13.57 -9.22 25.64
CA PRO A 24 14.79 -10.03 25.80
C PRO A 24 14.63 -11.53 25.48
N ASP A 25 13.38 -12.02 25.50
CA ASP A 25 13.05 -13.42 25.21
C ASP A 25 12.86 -13.69 23.71
N ILE A 26 12.88 -12.65 22.87
CA ILE A 26 12.77 -12.75 21.42
C ILE A 26 14.15 -12.59 20.79
N LYS A 27 14.53 -13.55 19.94
CA LYS A 27 15.79 -13.52 19.18
C LYS A 27 15.46 -13.54 17.71
N ILE A 28 15.82 -12.48 17.00
CA ILE A 28 15.60 -12.36 15.56
C ILE A 28 16.89 -12.68 14.81
N LYS A 29 16.78 -13.48 13.77
CA LYS A 29 17.80 -13.62 12.73
C LYS A 29 17.28 -12.96 11.47
N PHE A 30 17.94 -11.91 11.04
CA PHE A 30 17.64 -11.20 9.80
C PHE A 30 18.31 -11.86 8.61
N ILE A 31 17.58 -12.03 7.50
CA ILE A 31 18.09 -12.53 6.22
C ILE A 31 17.50 -11.72 5.07
N GLU A 32 18.31 -11.40 4.05
CA GLU A 32 17.89 -10.64 2.86
C GLU A 32 16.99 -11.46 1.92
N ALA A 33 17.14 -12.79 1.94
CA ALA A 33 16.34 -13.67 1.10
C ALA A 33 14.85 -13.55 1.43
N ASN A 34 14.01 -13.39 0.43
CA ASN A 34 12.57 -13.51 0.56
C ASN A 34 12.17 -14.97 0.80
N ILE A 35 10.99 -15.18 1.40
CA ILE A 35 10.44 -16.50 1.57
C ILE A 35 9.71 -16.92 0.29
N HIS A 36 10.01 -18.11 -0.18
CA HIS A 36 9.38 -18.88 -1.26
C HIS A 36 9.73 -20.36 -1.08
N GLU A 37 9.25 -21.23 -1.94
CA GLU A 37 9.43 -22.69 -1.78
C GLU A 37 10.89 -23.11 -1.51
N GLU A 38 11.86 -22.54 -2.25
CA GLU A 38 13.28 -22.92 -2.09
C GLU A 38 13.91 -22.42 -0.78
N THR A 39 13.39 -21.32 -0.20
CA THR A 39 13.95 -20.70 1.01
C THR A 39 13.19 -21.03 2.28
N ALA A 40 12.01 -21.63 2.19
CA ALA A 40 11.17 -21.98 3.35
C ALA A 40 11.91 -22.92 4.33
N SER A 41 12.76 -23.81 3.83
CA SER A 41 13.57 -24.75 4.64
C SER A 41 14.59 -24.05 5.56
N LEU A 42 14.95 -22.79 5.29
CA LEU A 42 15.82 -21.99 6.16
C LEU A 42 15.19 -21.73 7.53
N ALA A 43 13.87 -21.88 7.67
CA ALA A 43 13.14 -21.72 8.93
C ALA A 43 13.38 -22.85 9.92
N LYS A 44 14.19 -23.88 9.57
CA LYS A 44 14.50 -24.98 10.47
C LYS A 44 15.09 -24.50 11.79
N GLY A 45 14.44 -24.86 12.89
CA GLY A 45 14.87 -24.50 14.24
C GLY A 45 14.41 -23.11 14.71
N TYR A 46 13.50 -22.49 13.97
CA TYR A 46 12.80 -21.28 14.36
C TYR A 46 11.34 -21.60 14.68
N GLU A 47 10.78 -20.94 15.68
CA GLU A 47 9.41 -21.13 16.15
C GLU A 47 8.44 -20.19 15.40
N ALA A 48 8.98 -19.08 14.88
CA ALA A 48 8.23 -18.09 14.12
C ALA A 48 9.04 -17.57 12.91
N ILE A 49 8.31 -17.11 11.92
CA ILE A 49 8.86 -16.31 10.83
C ILE A 49 8.25 -14.90 10.84
N CYS A 50 9.00 -13.92 10.32
CA CYS A 50 8.49 -12.60 10.00
C CYS A 50 8.62 -12.37 8.49
N ALA A 51 7.53 -11.93 7.84
CA ALA A 51 7.44 -11.75 6.40
C ALA A 51 6.71 -10.45 6.03
N PHE A 52 6.77 -10.06 4.76
CA PHE A 52 6.18 -8.83 4.24
C PHE A 52 5.18 -9.11 3.11
N VAL A 53 4.58 -8.06 2.51
CA VAL A 53 3.53 -8.16 1.48
C VAL A 53 3.97 -8.86 0.19
N ASN A 54 5.26 -8.87 -0.11
CA ASN A 54 5.86 -9.51 -1.28
C ASN A 54 6.39 -10.92 -1.01
N ALA A 55 6.10 -11.49 0.17
CA ALA A 55 6.44 -12.87 0.53
C ALA A 55 5.51 -13.84 -0.22
N ASP A 56 6.03 -14.97 -0.67
CA ASP A 56 5.21 -16.11 -1.09
C ASP A 56 4.91 -16.98 0.14
N LEU A 57 3.66 -16.95 0.58
CA LEU A 57 3.13 -17.75 1.68
C LEU A 57 1.94 -18.60 1.21
N GLY A 58 2.04 -19.12 -0.01
CA GLY A 58 1.11 -20.11 -0.55
C GLY A 58 1.17 -21.45 0.19
N ALA A 59 0.22 -22.34 -0.12
CA ALA A 59 0.07 -23.64 0.56
C ALA A 59 1.37 -24.45 0.64
N PRO A 60 2.19 -24.60 -0.45
CA PRO A 60 3.42 -25.39 -0.39
C PRO A 60 4.45 -24.82 0.59
N VAL A 61 4.57 -23.50 0.66
CA VAL A 61 5.50 -22.81 1.58
C VAL A 61 5.05 -22.99 3.02
N ILE A 62 3.74 -22.87 3.29
CA ILE A 62 3.19 -23.06 4.64
C ILE A 62 3.35 -24.52 5.10
N GLU A 63 3.15 -25.49 4.21
CA GLU A 63 3.39 -26.92 4.50
C GLU A 63 4.86 -27.15 4.89
N GLU A 64 5.81 -26.61 4.14
CA GLU A 64 7.23 -26.71 4.46
C GLU A 64 7.56 -26.03 5.80
N LEU A 65 7.03 -24.81 6.05
CA LEU A 65 7.21 -24.12 7.33
C LEU A 65 6.71 -24.96 8.52
N HIS A 66 5.55 -25.60 8.36
CA HIS A 66 5.00 -26.50 9.37
C HIS A 66 5.95 -27.68 9.62
N GLN A 67 6.49 -28.32 8.56
CA GLN A 67 7.46 -29.43 8.69
C GLN A 67 8.76 -28.98 9.40
N GLN A 68 9.17 -27.72 9.23
CA GLN A 68 10.33 -27.16 9.93
C GLN A 68 10.02 -26.78 11.40
N GLY A 69 8.77 -26.89 11.85
CA GLY A 69 8.34 -26.64 13.23
C GLY A 69 7.91 -25.22 13.53
N VAL A 70 7.69 -24.40 12.50
CA VAL A 70 7.15 -23.02 12.64
C VAL A 70 5.69 -23.09 13.11
N LYS A 71 5.34 -22.25 14.08
CA LYS A 71 4.00 -22.18 14.69
C LYS A 71 3.35 -20.81 14.50
N LEU A 72 4.14 -19.79 14.16
CA LEU A 72 3.72 -18.40 14.08
C LEU A 72 4.26 -17.74 12.83
N ILE A 73 3.37 -17.09 12.08
CA ILE A 73 3.69 -16.22 10.97
C ILE A 73 3.38 -14.77 11.39
N LEU A 74 4.40 -13.93 11.44
CA LEU A 74 4.30 -12.50 11.74
C LEU A 74 4.36 -11.71 10.44
N MET A 75 3.22 -11.13 10.03
CA MET A 75 3.18 -10.20 8.91
C MET A 75 3.50 -8.79 9.42
N ARG A 76 4.67 -8.24 9.04
CA ARG A 76 5.04 -6.85 9.38
C ARG A 76 4.34 -5.80 8.51
N CYS A 77 3.05 -6.04 8.22
CA CYS A 77 2.21 -5.19 7.37
C CYS A 77 0.73 -5.42 7.68
N ALA A 78 -0.14 -4.59 7.12
CA ALA A 78 -1.58 -4.72 7.27
C ALA A 78 -2.20 -5.74 6.29
N GLY A 79 -1.65 -5.87 5.08
CA GLY A 79 -2.11 -6.79 4.06
C GLY A 79 -1.66 -8.23 4.34
N TYR A 80 -2.47 -9.20 3.94
CA TYR A 80 -2.21 -10.63 4.10
C TYR A 80 -2.74 -11.48 2.94
N ASN A 81 -3.05 -10.86 1.81
CA ASN A 81 -3.59 -11.54 0.63
C ASN A 81 -2.63 -12.59 0.03
N ASN A 82 -1.35 -12.51 0.39
CA ASN A 82 -0.28 -13.42 -0.01
C ASN A 82 -0.13 -14.63 0.94
N VAL A 83 -1.00 -14.78 1.95
CA VAL A 83 -0.97 -15.89 2.91
C VAL A 83 -2.14 -16.83 2.66
N ASP A 84 -1.86 -18.11 2.45
CA ASP A 84 -2.88 -19.16 2.43
C ASP A 84 -3.34 -19.48 3.87
N LEU A 85 -4.37 -18.75 4.31
CA LEU A 85 -4.90 -18.86 5.67
C LEU A 85 -5.52 -20.23 5.94
N GLU A 86 -6.14 -20.85 4.93
CA GLU A 86 -6.78 -22.17 5.08
C GLU A 86 -5.73 -23.21 5.45
N THR A 87 -4.63 -23.26 4.71
CA THR A 87 -3.51 -24.16 4.99
C THR A 87 -2.84 -23.84 6.33
N ALA A 88 -2.63 -22.57 6.65
CA ALA A 88 -2.04 -22.18 7.94
C ALA A 88 -2.90 -22.67 9.12
N HIS A 89 -4.20 -22.45 9.07
CA HIS A 89 -5.14 -22.89 10.12
C HIS A 89 -5.25 -24.41 10.20
N LYS A 90 -5.24 -25.12 9.07
CA LYS A 90 -5.24 -26.58 9.01
C LYS A 90 -4.08 -27.18 9.82
N PHE A 91 -2.93 -26.54 9.80
CA PHE A 91 -1.75 -26.95 10.58
C PHE A 91 -1.66 -26.31 11.97
N GLY A 92 -2.67 -25.55 12.39
CA GLY A 92 -2.70 -24.90 13.70
C GLY A 92 -1.70 -23.74 13.83
N MET A 93 -1.18 -23.26 12.72
CA MET A 93 -0.28 -22.10 12.71
C MET A 93 -1.08 -20.81 12.93
N LYS A 94 -0.50 -19.88 13.69
CA LYS A 94 -1.08 -18.56 13.91
C LYS A 94 -0.51 -17.54 12.92
N VAL A 95 -1.37 -16.71 12.37
CA VAL A 95 -0.98 -15.62 11.48
C VAL A 95 -1.36 -14.31 12.16
N LEU A 96 -0.36 -13.49 12.50
CA LEU A 96 -0.55 -12.19 13.14
C LEU A 96 -0.06 -11.09 12.20
N ARG A 97 -0.75 -9.96 12.18
CA ARG A 97 -0.42 -8.81 11.31
C ARG A 97 -0.30 -7.51 12.08
N VAL A 98 0.09 -6.44 11.39
CA VAL A 98 0.08 -5.07 11.90
C VAL A 98 -1.07 -4.29 11.24
N PRO A 99 -2.26 -4.21 11.85
CA PRO A 99 -3.48 -3.76 11.15
C PRO A 99 -3.54 -2.25 10.90
N GLY A 100 -2.74 -1.44 11.59
CA GLY A 100 -2.85 0.01 11.48
C GLY A 100 -1.65 0.74 12.05
N TYR A 101 -0.55 0.71 11.31
CA TYR A 101 0.73 1.28 11.73
C TYR A 101 0.78 2.82 11.65
N SER A 102 0.17 3.46 10.65
CA SER A 102 0.00 4.91 10.50
C SER A 102 -0.93 5.21 9.32
N PRO A 103 -2.22 5.40 9.55
CA PRO A 103 -3.15 5.85 8.51
C PRO A 103 -2.75 7.20 7.92
N GLU A 104 -2.19 8.09 8.73
CA GLU A 104 -1.72 9.41 8.36
C GLU A 104 -0.59 9.34 7.33
N ALA A 105 0.39 8.44 7.51
CA ALA A 105 1.51 8.28 6.58
C ALA A 105 1.02 8.00 5.14
N VAL A 106 0.08 7.06 4.99
CA VAL A 106 -0.47 6.69 3.67
C VAL A 106 -1.32 7.83 3.09
N ALA A 107 -2.14 8.50 3.91
CA ALA A 107 -2.97 9.62 3.47
C ALA A 107 -2.12 10.84 3.04
N GLU A 108 -1.07 11.16 3.80
CA GLU A 108 -0.12 12.24 3.47
C GLU A 108 0.64 11.91 2.18
N HIS A 109 1.04 10.65 1.99
CA HIS A 109 1.68 10.21 0.76
C HIS A 109 0.73 10.29 -0.45
N ALA A 110 -0.54 9.92 -0.29
CA ALA A 110 -1.56 10.08 -1.33
C ALA A 110 -1.72 11.56 -1.74
N MET A 111 -1.76 12.47 -0.76
CA MET A 111 -1.81 13.90 -1.04
C MET A 111 -0.49 14.41 -1.68
N ALA A 112 0.67 13.91 -1.24
CA ALA A 112 1.95 14.25 -1.84
C ALA A 112 2.02 13.84 -3.32
N LEU A 113 1.53 12.63 -3.67
CA LEU A 113 1.38 12.19 -5.06
C LEU A 113 0.43 13.09 -5.84
N ALA A 114 -0.75 13.40 -5.27
CA ALA A 114 -1.72 14.30 -5.90
C ALA A 114 -1.11 15.67 -6.20
N LEU A 115 -0.40 16.26 -5.25
CA LEU A 115 0.26 17.57 -5.41
C LEU A 115 1.42 17.49 -6.40
N THR A 116 2.24 16.44 -6.34
CA THR A 116 3.38 16.27 -7.25
C THR A 116 2.91 16.11 -8.69
N ALA A 117 1.88 15.28 -8.91
CA ALA A 117 1.30 15.05 -10.23
C ALA A 117 0.59 16.31 -10.75
N ASN A 118 -0.17 17.02 -9.91
CA ASN A 118 -0.86 18.25 -10.26
C ASN A 118 0.09 19.42 -10.55
N ARG A 119 1.09 19.63 -9.69
CA ARG A 119 1.97 20.82 -9.76
C ARG A 119 3.30 20.53 -10.47
N HIS A 120 3.50 19.32 -10.99
CA HIS A 120 4.70 18.89 -11.73
C HIS A 120 6.02 19.19 -10.99
N THR A 121 6.02 19.12 -9.63
CA THR A 121 7.17 19.54 -8.81
C THR A 121 8.43 18.74 -9.11
N HIS A 122 8.31 17.45 -9.40
CA HIS A 122 9.41 16.57 -9.83
C HIS A 122 10.04 17.04 -11.14
N LYS A 123 9.23 17.44 -12.13
CA LYS A 123 9.74 17.98 -13.41
C LYS A 123 10.35 19.36 -13.24
N ALA A 124 9.72 20.24 -12.46
CA ALA A 124 10.23 21.55 -12.17
C ALA A 124 11.61 21.49 -11.51
N TYR A 125 11.79 20.56 -10.54
CA TYR A 125 13.08 20.31 -9.89
C TYR A 125 14.16 19.90 -10.90
N ILE A 126 13.87 18.93 -11.78
CA ILE A 126 14.82 18.47 -12.81
C ILE A 126 15.19 19.62 -13.77
N LYS A 127 14.17 20.34 -14.28
CA LYS A 127 14.39 21.49 -15.17
C LYS A 127 15.32 22.54 -14.56
N CYS A 128 15.12 22.90 -13.29
CA CYS A 128 15.99 23.87 -12.60
C CYS A 128 17.44 23.36 -12.49
N ARG A 129 17.65 22.07 -12.24
CA ARG A 129 18.99 21.46 -12.21
C ARG A 129 19.69 21.49 -13.58
N GLU A 130 18.93 21.54 -14.66
CA GLU A 130 19.40 21.66 -16.05
C GLU A 130 19.47 23.13 -16.52
N ASN A 131 19.38 24.11 -15.59
CA ASN A 131 19.33 25.56 -15.86
C ASN A 131 18.16 25.98 -16.79
N ASN A 132 17.09 25.18 -16.86
CA ASN A 132 15.88 25.50 -17.58
C ASN A 132 14.81 26.05 -16.63
N PHE A 133 14.64 27.38 -16.60
CA PHE A 133 13.68 28.06 -15.72
C PHE A 133 12.35 28.39 -16.42
N SER A 134 12.08 27.82 -17.60
CA SER A 134 10.81 27.99 -18.30
C SER A 134 9.64 27.33 -17.57
N LEU A 135 8.51 28.03 -17.50
CA LEU A 135 7.25 27.49 -16.91
C LEU A 135 6.45 26.62 -17.88
N SER A 136 6.88 26.48 -19.14
CA SER A 136 6.19 25.66 -20.14
C SER A 136 6.02 24.21 -19.64
N GLY A 137 4.79 23.70 -19.68
CA GLY A 137 4.44 22.34 -19.25
C GLY A 137 4.34 22.13 -17.73
N LEU A 138 4.37 23.22 -16.92
CA LEU A 138 4.28 23.14 -15.45
C LEU A 138 2.97 23.69 -14.88
N MET A 139 1.99 24.04 -15.74
CA MET A 139 0.72 24.59 -15.28
C MET A 139 -0.10 23.51 -14.55
N GLY A 140 -0.51 23.82 -13.31
CA GLY A 140 -1.35 22.97 -12.47
C GLY A 140 -2.71 23.60 -12.17
N LEU A 141 -3.49 22.91 -11.35
CA LEU A 141 -4.82 23.32 -10.89
C LEU A 141 -4.79 23.67 -9.39
N ASN A 142 -5.69 24.56 -8.95
CA ASN A 142 -5.94 24.77 -7.53
C ASN A 142 -6.87 23.68 -7.01
N PHE A 143 -6.61 23.14 -5.80
CA PHE A 143 -7.54 22.25 -5.12
C PHE A 143 -8.64 23.00 -4.35
N TYR A 144 -8.39 24.26 -3.97
CA TYR A 144 -9.36 25.10 -3.29
C TYR A 144 -10.68 25.20 -4.07
N GLN A 145 -11.80 24.95 -3.36
CA GLN A 145 -13.17 24.91 -3.90
C GLN A 145 -13.44 23.81 -4.94
N LYS A 146 -12.53 22.84 -5.10
CA LYS A 146 -12.74 21.64 -5.92
C LYS A 146 -13.35 20.52 -5.09
N THR A 147 -13.83 19.47 -5.74
CA THR A 147 -14.42 18.30 -5.09
C THR A 147 -13.40 17.17 -5.01
N ALA A 148 -13.19 16.65 -3.80
CA ALA A 148 -12.44 15.41 -3.56
C ALA A 148 -13.39 14.24 -3.35
N GLY A 149 -13.26 13.18 -4.14
CA GLY A 149 -13.97 11.91 -4.00
C GLY A 149 -13.09 10.88 -3.32
N ILE A 150 -13.50 10.38 -2.17
CA ILE A 150 -12.78 9.36 -1.39
C ILE A 150 -13.50 8.03 -1.54
N ILE A 151 -12.84 7.03 -2.12
CA ILE A 151 -13.35 5.67 -2.25
C ILE A 151 -12.75 4.81 -1.15
N GLY A 152 -13.59 4.42 -0.17
CA GLY A 152 -13.19 3.77 1.07
C GLY A 152 -12.93 4.76 2.21
N THR A 153 -13.73 4.68 3.29
CA THR A 153 -13.69 5.58 4.45
C THR A 153 -13.20 4.89 5.73
N GLY A 154 -12.30 3.92 5.56
CA GLY A 154 -11.51 3.38 6.66
C GLY A 154 -10.59 4.46 7.27
N LYS A 155 -9.70 4.09 8.19
CA LYS A 155 -8.82 5.04 8.88
C LYS A 155 -8.02 5.93 7.92
N ILE A 156 -7.48 5.35 6.84
CA ILE A 156 -6.68 6.07 5.83
C ILE A 156 -7.57 7.04 5.03
N GLY A 157 -8.73 6.58 4.52
CA GLY A 157 -9.64 7.43 3.76
C GLY A 157 -10.19 8.60 4.59
N GLN A 158 -10.43 8.38 5.90
CA GLN A 158 -10.80 9.46 6.82
C GLN A 158 -9.68 10.48 7.01
N ALA A 159 -8.42 10.04 7.13
CA ALA A 159 -7.26 10.93 7.20
C ALA A 159 -7.13 11.76 5.91
N MET A 160 -7.23 11.12 4.73
CA MET A 160 -7.21 11.81 3.43
C MET A 160 -8.35 12.81 3.28
N ALA A 161 -9.57 12.46 3.72
CA ALA A 161 -10.72 13.36 3.71
C ALA A 161 -10.47 14.65 4.54
N LYS A 162 -9.85 14.51 5.73
CA LYS A 162 -9.46 15.66 6.57
C LYS A 162 -8.39 16.52 5.89
N ILE A 163 -7.40 15.91 5.25
CA ILE A 163 -6.38 16.63 4.49
C ILE A 163 -7.03 17.41 3.34
N CYS A 164 -7.91 16.78 2.54
CA CYS A 164 -8.64 17.46 1.46
C CYS A 164 -9.48 18.63 1.97
N LYS A 165 -10.16 18.45 3.11
CA LYS A 165 -10.90 19.54 3.76
C LYS A 165 -9.99 20.70 4.17
N GLY A 166 -8.79 20.41 4.68
CA GLY A 166 -7.76 21.41 4.97
C GLY A 166 -7.33 22.23 3.76
N PHE A 167 -7.40 21.66 2.55
CA PHE A 167 -7.19 22.36 1.27
C PHE A 167 -8.40 23.21 0.83
N GLY A 168 -9.48 23.23 1.59
CA GLY A 168 -10.71 23.93 1.24
C GLY A 168 -11.53 23.24 0.16
N MET A 169 -11.38 21.91 0.00
CA MET A 169 -12.17 21.11 -0.93
C MET A 169 -13.53 20.73 -0.32
N ARG A 170 -14.55 20.56 -1.18
CA ARG A 170 -15.73 19.75 -0.84
C ARG A 170 -15.32 18.30 -0.83
N VAL A 171 -15.63 17.55 0.23
CA VAL A 171 -15.29 16.14 0.36
C VAL A 171 -16.55 15.29 0.27
N ILE A 172 -16.60 14.43 -0.75
CA ILE A 172 -17.62 13.40 -0.91
C ILE A 172 -16.96 12.03 -0.82
N ALA A 173 -17.71 11.02 -0.43
CA ALA A 173 -17.16 9.68 -0.22
C ALA A 173 -18.12 8.58 -0.66
N TYR A 174 -17.55 7.45 -1.06
CA TYR A 174 -18.25 6.20 -1.28
C TYR A 174 -17.61 5.09 -0.43
N ASP A 175 -18.44 4.33 0.24
CA ASP A 175 -18.05 3.15 1.00
C ASP A 175 -19.19 2.13 0.98
N LEU A 176 -18.86 0.84 0.98
CA LEU A 176 -19.86 -0.23 1.11
C LEU A 176 -20.53 -0.22 2.50
N PHE A 177 -19.80 0.26 3.52
CA PHE A 177 -20.24 0.34 4.90
C PHE A 177 -20.09 1.78 5.45
N PRO A 178 -20.91 2.74 4.99
CA PRO A 178 -20.74 4.16 5.32
C PRO A 178 -20.91 4.43 6.80
N ASN A 179 -19.94 5.11 7.39
CA ASN A 179 -20.02 5.59 8.78
C ASN A 179 -20.72 6.95 8.86
N LYS A 180 -22.03 6.93 9.12
CA LYS A 180 -22.88 8.12 9.15
C LYS A 180 -22.58 9.10 10.30
N SER A 181 -21.66 8.75 11.23
CA SER A 181 -21.25 9.67 12.30
C SER A 181 -20.17 10.68 11.85
N LEU A 182 -19.65 10.54 10.63
CA LEU A 182 -18.66 11.46 10.07
C LEU A 182 -19.37 12.67 9.45
N ASP A 183 -19.22 13.84 10.07
CA ASP A 183 -19.88 15.09 9.70
C ASP A 183 -19.07 16.00 8.76
N TYR A 184 -17.81 15.61 8.46
CA TYR A 184 -16.88 16.38 7.64
C TYR A 184 -16.80 15.90 6.18
N LEU A 185 -17.56 14.88 5.81
CA LEU A 185 -17.69 14.36 4.44
C LEU A 185 -19.17 14.00 4.16
N GLU A 186 -19.52 13.93 2.90
CA GLU A 186 -20.85 13.58 2.41
C GLU A 186 -20.79 12.25 1.68
N TYR A 187 -21.59 11.26 2.10
CA TYR A 187 -21.68 10.00 1.39
C TYR A 187 -22.62 10.12 0.19
N VAL A 188 -22.13 9.66 -0.97
CA VAL A 188 -22.85 9.67 -2.24
C VAL A 188 -22.73 8.30 -2.91
N SER A 189 -23.45 8.08 -4.01
CA SER A 189 -23.27 6.89 -4.86
C SER A 189 -21.90 6.94 -5.56
N LEU A 190 -21.38 5.76 -5.97
CA LEU A 190 -20.14 5.70 -6.73
C LEU A 190 -20.23 6.53 -8.01
N ASP A 191 -21.35 6.42 -8.76
CA ASP A 191 -21.55 7.15 -10.00
C ASP A 191 -21.54 8.67 -9.78
N GLU A 192 -22.17 9.16 -8.72
CA GLU A 192 -22.14 10.57 -8.37
C GLU A 192 -20.73 11.04 -7.99
N LEU A 193 -19.99 10.22 -7.20
CA LEU A 193 -18.62 10.51 -6.85
C LEU A 193 -17.76 10.64 -8.11
N LEU A 194 -17.84 9.68 -9.03
CA LEU A 194 -17.07 9.68 -10.28
C LEU A 194 -17.40 10.91 -11.12
N ALA A 195 -18.69 11.22 -11.28
CA ALA A 195 -19.15 12.31 -12.15
C ALA A 195 -18.83 13.71 -11.62
N THR A 196 -18.61 13.88 -10.30
CA THR A 196 -18.48 15.20 -9.69
C THR A 196 -17.11 15.52 -9.14
N SER A 197 -16.24 14.52 -8.95
CA SER A 197 -14.90 14.71 -8.35
C SER A 197 -13.89 15.32 -9.31
N ASP A 198 -13.07 16.23 -8.81
CA ASP A 198 -11.87 16.77 -9.47
C ASP A 198 -10.61 16.01 -9.04
N LEU A 199 -10.63 15.42 -7.84
CA LEU A 199 -9.63 14.51 -7.31
C LEU A 199 -10.34 13.25 -6.81
N ILE A 200 -9.91 12.06 -7.24
CA ILE A 200 -10.37 10.76 -6.74
C ILE A 200 -9.20 10.05 -6.07
N SER A 201 -9.39 9.59 -4.83
CA SER A 201 -8.37 8.87 -4.07
C SER A 201 -8.93 7.55 -3.53
N LEU A 202 -8.19 6.45 -3.80
CA LEU A 202 -8.61 5.09 -3.46
C LEU A 202 -8.01 4.66 -2.13
N HIS A 203 -8.86 4.23 -1.19
CA HIS A 203 -8.50 3.79 0.16
C HIS A 203 -9.32 2.57 0.63
N CYS A 204 -10.04 1.91 -0.28
CA CYS A 204 -10.75 0.68 0.01
C CYS A 204 -9.81 -0.54 -0.07
N PRO A 205 -10.11 -1.66 0.64
CA PRO A 205 -9.38 -2.91 0.46
C PRO A 205 -9.66 -3.52 -0.92
N LEU A 206 -8.78 -4.41 -1.37
CA LEU A 206 -9.03 -5.24 -2.54
C LEU A 206 -9.83 -6.48 -2.12
N THR A 207 -11.05 -6.57 -2.61
CA THR A 207 -11.99 -7.70 -2.47
C THR A 207 -12.56 -8.03 -3.83
N GLU A 208 -13.37 -9.09 -3.94
CA GLU A 208 -14.06 -9.42 -5.21
C GLU A 208 -14.96 -8.26 -5.68
N GLU A 209 -15.60 -7.53 -4.74
CA GLU A 209 -16.49 -6.40 -5.06
C GLU A 209 -15.74 -5.13 -5.46
N THR A 210 -14.50 -4.96 -5.00
CA THR A 210 -13.70 -3.75 -5.27
C THR A 210 -12.64 -3.97 -6.34
N LYS A 211 -12.40 -5.22 -6.74
CA LYS A 211 -11.48 -5.52 -7.83
C LYS A 211 -11.94 -4.80 -9.10
N HIS A 212 -11.00 -4.06 -9.68
CA HIS A 212 -11.26 -3.24 -10.87
C HIS A 212 -12.46 -2.28 -10.72
N ILE A 213 -12.66 -1.74 -9.51
CA ILE A 213 -13.68 -0.70 -9.30
C ILE A 213 -13.42 0.52 -10.20
N ILE A 214 -12.17 0.72 -10.62
CA ILE A 214 -11.78 1.65 -11.68
C ILE A 214 -11.46 0.83 -12.94
N ASN A 215 -12.33 0.94 -13.93
CA ASN A 215 -12.28 0.26 -15.21
C ASN A 215 -12.82 1.19 -16.32
N GLU A 216 -12.90 0.72 -17.57
CA GLU A 216 -13.34 1.50 -18.73
C GLU A 216 -14.69 2.19 -18.47
N GLU A 217 -15.70 1.47 -17.93
CA GLU A 217 -17.03 2.01 -17.67
C GLU A 217 -16.99 3.14 -16.62
N THR A 218 -16.29 2.90 -15.51
CA THR A 218 -16.19 3.88 -14.42
C THR A 218 -15.31 5.08 -14.80
N ILE A 219 -14.25 4.89 -15.58
CA ILE A 219 -13.43 5.96 -16.15
C ILE A 219 -14.27 6.84 -17.09
N ALA A 220 -15.14 6.25 -17.90
CA ALA A 220 -16.03 7.03 -18.79
C ALA A 220 -16.95 7.99 -18.02
N LYS A 221 -17.39 7.61 -16.81
CA LYS A 221 -18.26 8.43 -15.94
C LYS A 221 -17.51 9.58 -15.24
N MET A 222 -16.18 9.54 -15.16
CA MET A 222 -15.38 10.58 -14.50
C MET A 222 -15.42 11.90 -15.28
N LYS A 223 -15.12 13.00 -14.59
CA LYS A 223 -14.86 14.29 -15.23
C LYS A 223 -13.65 14.22 -16.13
N ASP A 224 -13.68 14.92 -17.25
CA ASP A 224 -12.49 15.19 -18.04
C ASP A 224 -11.53 16.08 -17.23
N GLY A 225 -10.24 15.71 -17.21
CA GLY A 225 -9.25 16.39 -16.44
C GLY A 225 -9.24 16.04 -14.93
N VAL A 226 -9.84 14.91 -14.53
CA VAL A 226 -9.78 14.41 -13.15
C VAL A 226 -8.35 14.02 -12.77
N ILE A 227 -8.02 14.16 -11.48
CA ILE A 227 -6.79 13.60 -10.89
C ILE A 227 -7.16 12.31 -10.17
N LEU A 228 -6.46 11.21 -10.47
CA LEU A 228 -6.67 9.91 -9.82
C LEU A 228 -5.44 9.54 -9.00
N VAL A 229 -5.65 9.08 -7.76
CA VAL A 229 -4.58 8.61 -6.87
C VAL A 229 -4.91 7.23 -6.30
N ASN A 230 -3.94 6.33 -6.35
CA ASN A 230 -4.04 5.01 -5.72
C ASN A 230 -2.81 4.72 -4.85
N THR A 231 -3.04 4.66 -3.54
CA THR A 231 -2.07 4.26 -2.52
C THR A 231 -2.58 3.06 -1.71
N SER A 232 -3.54 2.30 -2.26
CA SER A 232 -4.17 1.17 -1.57
C SER A 232 -3.71 -0.17 -2.15
N ARG A 233 -4.31 -0.63 -3.24
CA ARG A 233 -3.96 -1.89 -3.93
C ARG A 233 -4.04 -1.70 -5.45
N GLY A 234 -3.07 -2.28 -6.16
CA GLY A 234 -2.99 -2.20 -7.62
C GLY A 234 -4.26 -2.70 -8.32
N GLY A 235 -4.76 -3.86 -7.91
CA GLY A 235 -5.93 -4.50 -8.49
C GLY A 235 -7.28 -3.76 -8.33
N LEU A 236 -7.29 -2.60 -7.66
CA LEU A 236 -8.46 -1.70 -7.67
C LEU A 236 -8.65 -1.00 -9.01
N ILE A 237 -7.59 -0.88 -9.80
CA ILE A 237 -7.59 -0.25 -11.12
C ILE A 237 -7.24 -1.30 -12.15
N LYS A 238 -8.07 -1.48 -13.17
CA LYS A 238 -7.70 -2.27 -14.33
C LYS A 238 -6.70 -1.47 -15.17
N THR A 239 -5.44 -1.89 -15.14
CA THR A 239 -4.32 -1.08 -15.64
C THR A 239 -4.43 -0.78 -17.14
N GLU A 240 -4.90 -1.72 -17.95
CA GLU A 240 -5.09 -1.49 -19.40
C GLU A 240 -6.14 -0.41 -19.69
N ASP A 241 -7.23 -0.38 -18.92
CA ASP A 241 -8.30 0.63 -19.07
C ASP A 241 -7.81 2.00 -18.60
N LEU A 242 -7.00 2.05 -17.54
CA LEU A 242 -6.31 3.28 -17.11
C LEU A 242 -5.42 3.83 -18.22
N ILE A 243 -4.60 2.98 -18.85
CA ILE A 243 -3.71 3.35 -19.96
C ILE A 243 -4.52 3.92 -21.13
N SER A 244 -5.65 3.30 -21.45
CA SER A 244 -6.56 3.81 -22.50
C SER A 244 -7.11 5.19 -22.14
N GLY A 245 -7.61 5.37 -20.92
CA GLY A 245 -8.12 6.65 -20.44
C GLY A 245 -7.05 7.75 -20.41
N ILE A 246 -5.78 7.42 -20.09
CA ILE A 246 -4.67 8.38 -20.16
C ILE A 246 -4.43 8.83 -21.61
N ARG A 247 -4.44 7.90 -22.57
CA ARG A 247 -4.28 8.19 -24.00
C ARG A 247 -5.40 9.06 -24.56
N ASP A 248 -6.61 8.86 -24.05
CA ASP A 248 -7.80 9.62 -24.42
C ASP A 248 -7.90 10.96 -23.69
N HIS A 249 -6.82 11.38 -22.98
CA HIS A 249 -6.73 12.64 -22.23
C HIS A 249 -7.81 12.81 -21.15
N LYS A 250 -8.35 11.69 -20.62
CA LYS A 250 -9.36 11.70 -19.56
C LYS A 250 -8.80 12.29 -18.25
N PHE A 251 -7.54 12.00 -17.95
CA PHE A 251 -6.89 12.39 -16.71
C PHE A 251 -5.99 13.62 -16.89
N PHE A 252 -6.15 14.63 -16.04
CA PHE A 252 -5.17 15.69 -15.88
C PHE A 252 -3.85 15.11 -15.35
N ALA A 253 -3.94 14.28 -14.30
CA ALA A 253 -2.80 13.60 -13.72
C ALA A 253 -3.20 12.29 -13.00
N VAL A 254 -2.26 11.37 -12.89
CA VAL A 254 -2.42 10.10 -12.18
C VAL A 254 -1.24 9.92 -11.21
N GLY A 255 -1.53 9.61 -9.94
CA GLY A 255 -0.55 9.26 -8.92
C GLY A 255 -0.71 7.81 -8.48
N LEU A 256 0.30 6.98 -8.64
CA LEU A 256 0.28 5.57 -8.30
C LEU A 256 1.42 5.25 -7.33
N ASP A 257 1.08 4.79 -6.13
CA ASP A 257 2.03 4.13 -5.24
C ASP A 257 2.00 2.61 -5.44
N VAL A 258 0.91 2.12 -6.03
CA VAL A 258 0.64 0.70 -6.31
C VAL A 258 0.01 0.54 -7.70
N TYR A 259 0.28 -0.60 -8.36
CA TYR A 259 -0.32 -1.00 -9.64
C TYR A 259 -0.36 -2.53 -9.76
N GLU A 260 -1.11 -3.11 -10.71
CA GLU A 260 -1.39 -4.56 -10.72
C GLU A 260 -0.13 -5.42 -10.81
N GLU A 261 0.84 -5.00 -11.62
CA GLU A 261 2.04 -5.79 -11.93
C GLU A 261 3.26 -5.39 -11.07
N GLU A 262 3.06 -4.71 -9.94
CA GLU A 262 4.16 -4.25 -9.09
C GLU A 262 4.94 -5.36 -8.41
N THR A 263 4.33 -6.53 -8.22
CA THR A 263 4.86 -7.61 -7.37
C THR A 263 6.29 -8.04 -7.74
N ASP A 264 6.63 -8.03 -9.03
CA ASP A 264 7.94 -8.46 -9.52
C ASP A 264 9.07 -7.44 -9.28
N PHE A 265 8.71 -6.18 -8.98
CA PHE A 265 9.67 -5.07 -8.93
C PHE A 265 9.66 -4.32 -7.61
N VAL A 266 8.61 -4.50 -6.81
CA VAL A 266 8.45 -3.75 -5.57
C VAL A 266 9.61 -4.04 -4.60
N PHE A 267 10.25 -2.97 -4.11
CA PHE A 267 11.40 -2.99 -3.20
C PHE A 267 12.71 -3.55 -3.79
N GLU A 268 12.80 -3.76 -5.12
CA GLU A 268 14.00 -4.23 -5.78
C GLU A 268 14.68 -3.13 -6.60
N ASP A 269 16.03 -3.13 -6.62
CA ASP A 269 16.79 -2.26 -7.52
C ASP A 269 16.90 -2.89 -8.91
N MET A 270 16.14 -2.31 -9.84
CA MET A 270 16.10 -2.73 -11.24
C MET A 270 16.85 -1.76 -12.16
N SER A 271 17.62 -0.80 -11.61
CA SER A 271 18.25 0.27 -12.40
C SER A 271 19.24 -0.22 -13.44
N GLU A 272 19.88 -1.38 -13.21
CA GLU A 272 20.85 -2.02 -14.14
C GLU A 272 20.21 -3.16 -14.95
N ARG A 273 18.89 -3.36 -14.88
CA ARG A 273 18.18 -4.44 -15.55
C ARG A 273 17.19 -3.92 -16.59
N ILE A 274 16.94 -4.73 -17.62
CA ILE A 274 15.87 -4.44 -18.58
C ILE A 274 14.54 -4.88 -17.98
N LEU A 275 13.64 -3.92 -17.78
CA LEU A 275 12.27 -4.23 -17.34
C LEU A 275 11.55 -4.98 -18.45
N GLN A 276 11.04 -6.17 -18.14
CA GLN A 276 10.28 -7.00 -19.11
C GLN A 276 8.81 -6.59 -19.19
N SER A 277 8.25 -5.95 -18.13
CA SER A 277 6.86 -5.51 -18.11
C SER A 277 6.64 -4.34 -19.08
N SER A 278 5.92 -4.59 -20.15
CA SER A 278 5.51 -3.56 -21.12
C SER A 278 4.51 -2.57 -20.51
N ILE A 279 3.72 -2.99 -19.53
CA ILE A 279 2.73 -2.17 -18.84
C ILE A 279 3.43 -1.17 -17.93
N THR A 280 4.35 -1.62 -17.07
CA THR A 280 5.14 -0.75 -16.19
C THR A 280 5.90 0.31 -16.99
N GLN A 281 6.58 -0.10 -18.06
CA GLN A 281 7.31 0.84 -18.94
C GLN A 281 6.37 1.87 -19.57
N ARG A 282 5.17 1.45 -19.98
CA ARG A 282 4.17 2.34 -20.57
C ARG A 282 3.65 3.36 -19.56
N LEU A 283 3.33 2.93 -18.32
CA LEU A 283 2.93 3.84 -17.24
C LEU A 283 4.02 4.88 -16.94
N LEU A 284 5.28 4.46 -16.85
CA LEU A 284 6.43 5.33 -16.62
C LEU A 284 6.68 6.33 -17.77
N SER A 285 6.25 6.01 -19.00
CA SER A 285 6.43 6.87 -20.18
C SER A 285 5.43 8.02 -20.25
N PHE A 286 4.30 7.97 -19.55
CA PHE A 286 3.30 9.04 -19.60
C PHE A 286 3.73 10.28 -18.82
N PRO A 287 3.63 11.47 -19.45
CA PRO A 287 4.11 12.70 -18.82
C PRO A 287 3.26 13.20 -17.66
N ASN A 288 2.03 12.69 -17.50
CA ASN A 288 1.08 13.06 -16.46
C ASN A 288 0.88 11.92 -15.42
N VAL A 289 1.75 10.90 -15.43
CA VAL A 289 1.76 9.83 -14.43
C VAL A 289 2.95 10.02 -13.49
N VAL A 290 2.71 9.94 -12.19
CA VAL A 290 3.73 9.90 -11.15
C VAL A 290 3.60 8.57 -10.42
N MET A 291 4.67 7.77 -10.44
CA MET A 291 4.72 6.48 -9.75
C MET A 291 5.74 6.51 -8.63
N THR A 292 5.41 5.85 -7.54
CA THR A 292 6.31 5.53 -6.43
C THR A 292 6.24 4.04 -6.13
N SER A 293 7.23 3.48 -5.45
CA SER A 293 7.37 2.04 -5.27
C SER A 293 6.79 1.57 -3.93
N HIS A 294 5.46 1.60 -3.80
CA HIS A 294 4.71 1.12 -2.65
C HIS A 294 5.28 1.65 -1.32
N GLN A 295 5.57 2.95 -1.27
CA GLN A 295 6.26 3.60 -0.15
C GLN A 295 5.36 4.42 0.76
N GLY A 296 4.03 4.39 0.55
CA GLY A 296 3.09 5.18 1.35
C GLY A 296 3.18 4.95 2.86
N PHE A 297 3.65 3.78 3.28
CA PHE A 297 3.90 3.45 4.69
C PHE A 297 5.25 3.97 5.22
N PHE A 298 6.18 4.38 4.37
CA PHE A 298 7.60 4.54 4.69
C PHE A 298 7.87 5.84 5.43
N THR A 299 7.45 5.91 6.70
CA THR A 299 7.75 6.99 7.64
C THR A 299 8.35 6.43 8.93
N LYS A 300 9.07 7.27 9.67
CA LYS A 300 9.67 6.88 10.95
C LYS A 300 8.62 6.37 11.94
N GLU A 301 7.49 7.04 12.01
CA GLU A 301 6.37 6.70 12.90
C GLU A 301 5.78 5.34 12.53
N ALA A 302 5.51 5.12 11.24
CA ALA A 302 4.97 3.85 10.76
C ALA A 302 5.95 2.69 10.99
N LEU A 303 7.23 2.86 10.68
CA LEU A 303 8.25 1.83 10.88
C LEU A 303 8.46 1.49 12.37
N THR A 304 8.39 2.50 13.26
CA THR A 304 8.41 2.28 14.72
C THR A 304 7.19 1.44 15.14
N ASN A 305 5.99 1.83 14.75
CA ASN A 305 4.76 1.13 15.10
C ASN A 305 4.71 -0.29 14.52
N ILE A 306 5.25 -0.50 13.30
CA ILE A 306 5.37 -1.83 12.69
C ILE A 306 6.27 -2.73 13.55
N ALA A 307 7.45 -2.25 13.92
CA ALA A 307 8.38 -3.04 14.71
C ALA A 307 7.82 -3.34 16.11
N GLU A 308 7.28 -2.34 16.80
CA GLU A 308 6.66 -2.49 18.12
C GLU A 308 5.52 -3.50 18.09
N THR A 309 4.52 -3.30 17.21
CA THR A 309 3.36 -4.21 17.11
C THR A 309 3.77 -5.63 16.73
N THR A 310 4.77 -5.80 15.84
CA THR A 310 5.26 -7.13 15.47
C THR A 310 5.90 -7.84 16.67
N LEU A 311 6.69 -7.14 17.47
CA LEU A 311 7.32 -7.69 18.67
C LEU A 311 6.28 -7.98 19.77
N GLU A 312 5.29 -7.09 19.95
CA GLU A 312 4.15 -7.33 20.85
C GLU A 312 3.32 -8.56 20.45
N ASN A 313 3.05 -8.74 19.15
CA ASN A 313 2.38 -9.92 18.62
C ASN A 313 3.17 -11.20 18.95
N ALA A 314 4.49 -11.18 18.74
CA ALA A 314 5.38 -12.28 19.06
C ALA A 314 5.35 -12.59 20.58
N LYS A 315 5.40 -11.56 21.43
CA LYS A 315 5.33 -11.69 22.88
C LYS A 315 3.97 -12.23 23.33
N ALA A 316 2.87 -11.72 22.79
CA ALA A 316 1.53 -12.21 23.12
C ALA A 316 1.38 -13.71 22.83
N PHE A 317 1.91 -14.18 21.69
CA PHE A 317 1.93 -15.60 21.34
C PHE A 317 2.76 -16.42 22.33
N MET A 318 3.96 -15.96 22.72
CA MET A 318 4.82 -16.66 23.69
C MET A 318 4.17 -16.79 25.06
N ASP A 319 3.53 -15.72 25.52
CA ASP A 319 2.92 -15.64 26.85
C ASP A 319 1.54 -16.33 26.91
N GLY A 320 1.02 -16.85 25.78
CA GLY A 320 -0.31 -17.45 25.70
C GLY A 320 -1.45 -16.45 25.91
N ASN A 321 -1.20 -15.17 25.65
CA ASN A 321 -2.18 -14.10 25.76
C ASN A 321 -3.13 -14.06 24.55
N GLU A 322 -4.18 -13.22 24.64
CA GLU A 322 -5.09 -12.95 23.52
C GLU A 322 -4.35 -12.40 22.31
N LEU A 323 -4.55 -12.99 21.15
CA LEU A 323 -3.93 -12.59 19.88
C LEU A 323 -4.79 -11.58 19.13
N LYS A 324 -4.82 -10.33 19.60
CA LYS A 324 -5.71 -9.27 19.09
C LYS A 324 -5.54 -8.99 17.59
N ASN A 325 -4.39 -9.28 17.02
CA ASN A 325 -4.06 -9.01 15.62
C ASN A 325 -4.03 -10.31 14.79
N GLU A 326 -4.62 -11.39 15.29
CA GLU A 326 -4.74 -12.66 14.55
C GLU A 326 -5.64 -12.47 13.33
N VAL A 327 -5.20 -12.99 12.21
CA VAL A 327 -6.02 -13.08 11.00
C VAL A 327 -6.80 -14.38 11.06
N LEU A 328 -8.10 -14.26 11.24
CA LEU A 328 -9.04 -15.36 11.18
C LEU A 328 -9.58 -15.49 9.76
N SER A 329 -9.78 -16.72 9.27
CA SER A 329 -10.31 -17.02 7.93
C SER A 329 -11.73 -16.51 7.72
#